data_7a185350a239c46f59e7bb3e5c5c4fd1
#
_entry.id   7a185350a239c46f59e7bb3e5c5c4fd1
#
_cell.length_a   1.000
_cell.length_b   1.000
_cell.length_c   1.000
_cell.angle_alpha   90.00
_cell.angle_beta   90.00
_cell.angle_gamma   90.00
#
_symmetry.space_group_name_H-M   'P 1'
#
loop_
_entity.id
_entity.type
_entity.pdbx_description
1 polymer ?
#
loop_
_entity_poly.entity_id
_entity_poly.type
_entity_poly.pdbx_seq_one_letter_code
_entity_poly.pdbx_strand_id
1 'polypeptide(L)'
;IGFFINLVHEIRTPLSLIRLPLEKLQEIEHEGKEAKYLSVIDKNVNYLLGITNQLLDFQKMENGALQLNLVSCDIKEIVNDVYSQFTSPAELKGIELVLTLPEQELVSMVDREKLSKILVNLMGNAIKYARTRIDLKLVTTDAGYEIYVSDDGRGVPDAQKGKIFEAFYQMPDDKVATATGTGIGLAFAKSLAEAHQGSLRLEDNEPQGSSFILSLPLSEKKAEEAADIVEVHSENEGSAENIPSEFSGKKFTVLLVEDNVELLNLTRDSLVAWFRVLKAPNGRAALEILEQESVDVIVSDVMMPEMNGLELCSKVKSEIDYSHIPVILLTAKTTLESKVEGLECGADVYIEKPFSIKQLHKQIENLLRLRQSFHKLMVSLSGNANQASAELAMTQRDCEFVAKIQEVIADQLADENFSIDTLAEQMNMSRSNFYRKIKALSGMSPNDYLKALRMNKAAELIQGGTRIS
;
A
#
# COMPACT_ATOMS: atom_id res chain seq x y z
N ILE A 1 -2.89 -16.26 17.98
CA ILE A 1 -2.71 -15.18 16.97
C ILE A 1 -1.68 -15.62 15.93
N GLY A 2 -0.46 -16.03 16.31
CA GLY A 2 0.61 -16.39 15.38
C GLY A 2 0.24 -17.50 14.37
N PHE A 3 -0.49 -18.52 14.78
CA PHE A 3 -0.88 -19.64 13.92
C PHE A 3 -1.75 -19.20 12.73
N PHE A 4 -2.77 -18.37 12.98
CA PHE A 4 -3.67 -17.90 11.90
C PHE A 4 -3.00 -16.90 10.96
N ILE A 5 -2.13 -16.03 11.47
CA ILE A 5 -1.34 -15.12 10.64
C ILE A 5 -0.44 -15.92 9.71
N ASN A 6 0.23 -16.95 10.22
CA ASN A 6 1.07 -17.83 9.41
C ASN A 6 0.22 -18.62 8.39
N LEU A 7 -0.94 -19.18 8.79
CA LEU A 7 -1.84 -19.89 7.87
C LEU A 7 -2.29 -19.02 6.69
N VAL A 8 -2.65 -17.77 6.97
CA VAL A 8 -3.03 -16.83 5.91
C VAL A 8 -1.85 -16.48 5.01
N HIS A 9 -0.66 -16.33 5.57
CA HIS A 9 0.55 -16.14 4.76
C HIS A 9 0.79 -17.35 3.85
N GLU A 10 0.67 -18.56 4.39
CA GLU A 10 0.78 -19.81 3.62
C GLU A 10 -0.28 -19.99 2.53
N ILE A 11 -1.46 -19.39 2.68
CA ILE A 11 -2.51 -19.37 1.63
C ILE A 11 -2.24 -18.28 0.59
N ARG A 12 -1.77 -17.10 0.99
CA ARG A 12 -1.51 -15.98 0.06
C ARG A 12 -0.38 -16.27 -0.93
N THR A 13 0.65 -17.00 -0.51
CA THR A 13 1.77 -17.36 -1.37
C THR A 13 1.34 -18.22 -2.58
N PRO A 14 0.63 -19.37 -2.43
CA PRO A 14 0.13 -20.12 -3.59
C PRO A 14 -0.89 -19.33 -4.43
N LEU A 15 -1.69 -18.46 -3.82
CA LEU A 15 -2.58 -17.59 -4.58
C LEU A 15 -1.80 -16.58 -5.44
N SER A 16 -0.67 -16.05 -4.94
CA SER A 16 0.24 -15.21 -5.72
C SER A 16 0.86 -15.98 -6.89
N LEU A 17 1.24 -17.26 -6.65
CA LEU A 17 1.76 -18.16 -7.67
C LEU A 17 0.76 -18.51 -8.78
N ILE A 18 -0.55 -18.47 -8.49
CA ILE A 18 -1.61 -18.63 -9.49
C ILE A 18 -1.88 -17.30 -10.20
N ARG A 19 -1.91 -16.20 -9.47
CA ARG A 19 -2.26 -14.87 -10.01
C ARG A 19 -1.23 -14.33 -10.99
N LEU A 20 0.08 -14.44 -10.67
CA LEU A 20 1.13 -13.91 -11.52
C LEU A 20 1.16 -14.51 -12.94
N PRO A 21 1.14 -15.86 -13.13
CA PRO A 21 1.04 -16.44 -14.47
C PRO A 21 -0.30 -16.14 -15.15
N LEU A 22 -1.39 -16.03 -14.38
CA LEU A 22 -2.70 -15.67 -14.93
C LEU A 22 -2.70 -14.26 -15.52
N GLU A 23 -2.11 -13.26 -14.85
CA GLU A 23 -1.95 -11.90 -15.38
C GLU A 23 -1.16 -11.93 -16.71
N LYS A 24 -0.09 -12.72 -16.79
CA LYS A 24 0.68 -12.87 -18.04
C LYS A 24 -0.13 -13.52 -19.17
N LEU A 25 -0.93 -14.53 -18.85
CA LEU A 25 -1.79 -15.18 -19.85
C LEU A 25 -2.89 -14.24 -20.34
N GLN A 26 -3.44 -13.37 -19.47
CA GLN A 26 -4.45 -12.38 -19.85
C GLN A 26 -3.90 -11.28 -20.76
N GLU A 27 -2.58 -11.01 -20.74
CA GLU A 27 -1.92 -10.05 -21.66
C GLU A 27 -1.77 -10.59 -23.10
N ILE A 28 -1.92 -11.91 -23.29
CA ILE A 28 -1.89 -12.54 -24.60
C ILE A 28 -3.31 -12.52 -25.17
N GLU A 29 -3.47 -12.16 -26.47
CA GLU A 29 -4.77 -12.23 -27.13
C GLU A 29 -5.28 -13.70 -27.14
N HIS A 30 -6.34 -13.96 -26.39
CA HIS A 30 -7.03 -15.23 -26.35
C HIS A 30 -8.41 -15.10 -26.95
N GLU A 31 -8.74 -15.96 -27.91
CA GLU A 31 -10.08 -16.04 -28.49
C GLU A 31 -10.90 -17.21 -27.91
N GLY A 32 -12.18 -16.96 -27.69
CA GLY A 32 -13.15 -18.00 -27.43
C GLY A 32 -13.11 -18.64 -26.03
N LYS A 33 -12.89 -19.98 -25.95
CA LYS A 33 -13.00 -20.75 -24.70
C LYS A 33 -11.90 -20.47 -23.69
N GLU A 34 -10.69 -20.14 -24.15
CA GLU A 34 -9.52 -19.88 -23.30
C GLU A 34 -9.71 -18.62 -22.47
N ALA A 35 -10.13 -17.51 -23.07
CA ALA A 35 -10.45 -16.27 -22.36
C ALA A 35 -11.50 -16.49 -21.27
N LYS A 36 -12.50 -17.36 -21.54
CA LYS A 36 -13.52 -17.73 -20.56
C LYS A 36 -12.95 -18.53 -19.39
N TYR A 37 -12.02 -19.47 -19.65
CA TYR A 37 -11.39 -20.23 -18.58
C TYR A 37 -10.47 -19.36 -17.71
N LEU A 38 -9.68 -18.47 -18.31
CA LEU A 38 -8.86 -17.51 -17.59
C LEU A 38 -9.70 -16.61 -16.70
N SER A 39 -10.81 -16.07 -17.21
CA SER A 39 -11.75 -15.27 -16.42
C SER A 39 -12.37 -16.05 -15.24
N VAL A 40 -12.66 -17.34 -15.42
CA VAL A 40 -13.16 -18.19 -14.33
C VAL A 40 -12.10 -18.43 -13.26
N ILE A 41 -10.84 -18.68 -13.66
CA ILE A 41 -9.73 -18.86 -12.72
C ILE A 41 -9.51 -17.57 -11.94
N ASP A 42 -9.45 -16.42 -12.61
CA ASP A 42 -9.27 -15.11 -11.98
C ASP A 42 -10.34 -14.80 -10.94
N LYS A 43 -11.61 -15.04 -11.29
CA LYS A 43 -12.73 -14.90 -10.36
C LYS A 43 -12.57 -15.77 -9.10
N ASN A 44 -12.13 -17.03 -9.26
CA ASN A 44 -11.94 -17.93 -8.13
C ASN A 44 -10.75 -17.56 -7.27
N VAL A 45 -9.65 -17.10 -7.86
CA VAL A 45 -8.48 -16.59 -7.12
C VAL A 45 -8.88 -15.38 -6.28
N ASN A 46 -9.56 -14.39 -6.89
CA ASN A 46 -10.05 -13.20 -6.19
C ASN A 46 -11.06 -13.55 -5.08
N TYR A 47 -11.91 -14.56 -5.31
CA TYR A 47 -12.84 -15.07 -4.30
C TYR A 47 -12.11 -15.69 -3.09
N LEU A 48 -11.11 -16.55 -3.34
CA LEU A 48 -10.30 -17.16 -2.27
C LEU A 48 -9.52 -16.11 -1.48
N LEU A 49 -8.99 -15.09 -2.15
CA LEU A 49 -8.36 -13.94 -1.49
C LEU A 49 -9.33 -13.19 -0.58
N GLY A 50 -10.56 -12.95 -1.07
CA GLY A 50 -11.62 -12.33 -0.29
C GLY A 50 -11.92 -13.11 1.00
N ILE A 51 -12.06 -14.44 0.91
CA ILE A 51 -12.28 -15.33 2.07
C ILE A 51 -11.10 -15.23 3.05
N THR A 52 -9.87 -15.29 2.54
CA THR A 52 -8.67 -15.26 3.36
C THR A 52 -8.57 -13.93 4.15
N ASN A 53 -8.90 -12.82 3.50
CA ASN A 53 -8.91 -11.51 4.15
C ASN A 53 -10.04 -11.40 5.20
N GLN A 54 -11.25 -11.90 4.89
CA GLN A 54 -12.35 -11.96 5.86
C GLN A 54 -12.01 -12.80 7.10
N LEU A 55 -11.30 -13.92 6.91
CA LEU A 55 -10.86 -14.78 8.01
C LEU A 55 -9.84 -14.06 8.91
N LEU A 56 -8.89 -13.34 8.33
CA LEU A 56 -7.94 -12.52 9.06
C LEU A 56 -8.62 -11.40 9.87
N ASP A 57 -9.51 -10.67 9.21
CA ASP A 57 -10.23 -9.57 9.86
C ASP A 57 -11.09 -10.10 11.03
N PHE A 58 -11.72 -11.27 10.85
CA PHE A 58 -12.48 -11.95 11.89
C PHE A 58 -11.60 -12.36 13.10
N GLN A 59 -10.41 -12.89 12.83
CA GLN A 59 -9.47 -13.30 13.89
C GLN A 59 -8.93 -12.10 14.69
N LYS A 60 -8.66 -10.98 14.02
CA LYS A 60 -8.25 -9.73 14.72
C LYS A 60 -9.32 -9.25 15.67
N MET A 61 -10.58 -9.40 15.28
CA MET A 61 -11.74 -9.03 16.06
C MET A 61 -11.90 -9.90 17.33
N GLU A 62 -11.84 -11.24 17.19
CA GLU A 62 -11.96 -12.17 18.35
C GLU A 62 -10.88 -11.91 19.40
N ASN A 63 -9.72 -11.42 18.98
CA ASN A 63 -8.61 -11.15 19.89
C ASN A 63 -8.60 -9.70 20.43
N GLY A 64 -9.64 -8.89 20.16
CA GLY A 64 -9.71 -7.50 20.63
C GLY A 64 -8.66 -6.58 20.02
N ALA A 65 -7.99 -7.01 18.96
CA ALA A 65 -6.92 -6.27 18.27
C ALA A 65 -7.44 -5.37 17.14
N LEU A 66 -8.76 -5.22 16.99
CA LEU A 66 -9.35 -4.36 15.98
C LEU A 66 -9.27 -2.90 16.46
N GLN A 67 -8.34 -2.14 15.92
CA GLN A 67 -8.27 -0.69 16.12
C GLN A 67 -8.98 0.01 14.97
N LEU A 68 -9.82 1.01 15.29
CA LEU A 68 -10.47 1.87 14.32
C LEU A 68 -9.63 3.11 14.06
N ASN A 69 -9.46 3.46 12.80
CA ASN A 69 -8.90 4.73 12.39
C ASN A 69 -10.04 5.74 12.19
N LEU A 70 -10.43 6.42 13.27
CA LEU A 70 -11.53 7.36 13.25
C LEU A 70 -11.08 8.69 12.63
N VAL A 71 -11.67 9.05 11.48
CA VAL A 71 -11.47 10.31 10.78
C VAL A 71 -12.80 11.02 10.57
N SER A 72 -12.77 12.34 10.44
CA SER A 72 -13.98 13.13 10.17
C SER A 72 -14.41 12.90 8.71
N CYS A 73 -15.55 12.25 8.50
CA CYS A 73 -16.08 11.92 7.16
C CYS A 73 -17.51 12.41 6.98
N ASP A 74 -17.86 12.78 5.75
CA ASP A 74 -19.25 12.90 5.34
C ASP A 74 -19.83 11.51 5.07
N ILE A 75 -20.81 11.12 5.90
CA ILE A 75 -21.46 9.81 5.82
C ILE A 75 -22.26 9.67 4.52
N LYS A 76 -22.81 10.78 3.99
CA LYS A 76 -23.55 10.78 2.71
C LYS A 76 -22.62 10.37 1.56
N GLU A 77 -21.39 10.87 1.54
CA GLU A 77 -20.38 10.52 0.54
C GLU A 77 -20.09 9.01 0.56
N ILE A 78 -19.84 8.44 1.75
CA ILE A 78 -19.57 7.00 1.91
C ILE A 78 -20.74 6.15 1.42
N VAL A 79 -21.96 6.52 1.79
CA VAL A 79 -23.18 5.80 1.36
C VAL A 79 -23.38 5.90 -0.15
N ASN A 80 -23.13 7.06 -0.75
CA ASN A 80 -23.24 7.29 -2.19
C ASN A 80 -22.15 6.50 -2.98
N ASP A 81 -20.92 6.43 -2.46
CA ASP A 81 -19.84 5.65 -3.06
C ASP A 81 -20.21 4.15 -3.12
N VAL A 82 -20.74 3.62 -2.01
CA VAL A 82 -21.21 2.23 -1.98
C VAL A 82 -22.40 2.02 -2.92
N TYR A 83 -23.39 2.92 -2.92
CA TYR A 83 -24.52 2.87 -3.85
C TYR A 83 -24.04 2.75 -5.31
N SER A 84 -23.10 3.61 -5.70
CA SER A 84 -22.56 3.66 -7.06
C SER A 84 -21.90 2.35 -7.48
N GLN A 85 -21.21 1.65 -6.56
CA GLN A 85 -20.58 0.34 -6.82
C GLN A 85 -21.61 -0.75 -7.15
N PHE A 86 -22.84 -0.65 -6.63
CA PHE A 86 -23.88 -1.68 -6.81
C PHE A 86 -24.90 -1.37 -7.91
N THR A 87 -24.82 -0.21 -8.56
CA THR A 87 -25.74 0.18 -9.64
C THR A 87 -25.68 -0.82 -10.81
N SER A 88 -24.49 -1.06 -11.37
CA SER A 88 -24.33 -2.03 -12.48
C SER A 88 -24.68 -3.46 -12.09
N PRO A 89 -24.26 -4.01 -10.92
CA PRO A 89 -24.71 -5.33 -10.47
C PRO A 89 -26.23 -5.47 -10.31
N ALA A 90 -26.92 -4.42 -9.84
CA ALA A 90 -28.38 -4.40 -9.71
C ALA A 90 -29.06 -4.40 -11.09
N GLU A 91 -28.62 -3.52 -12.00
CA GLU A 91 -29.13 -3.47 -13.37
C GLU A 91 -29.01 -4.80 -14.11
N LEU A 92 -27.86 -5.48 -14.00
CA LEU A 92 -27.62 -6.78 -14.62
C LEU A 92 -28.58 -7.87 -14.12
N LYS A 93 -29.10 -7.73 -12.89
CA LYS A 93 -30.10 -8.64 -12.30
C LYS A 93 -31.54 -8.16 -12.48
N GLY A 94 -31.77 -6.99 -13.06
CA GLY A 94 -33.09 -6.37 -13.19
C GLY A 94 -33.67 -5.91 -11.84
N ILE A 95 -32.82 -5.53 -10.88
CA ILE A 95 -33.20 -5.07 -9.55
C ILE A 95 -33.20 -3.53 -9.56
N GLU A 96 -34.30 -2.93 -9.13
CA GLU A 96 -34.39 -1.49 -8.90
C GLU A 96 -33.62 -1.12 -7.63
N LEU A 97 -32.64 -0.24 -7.74
CA LEU A 97 -31.85 0.24 -6.60
C LEU A 97 -32.23 1.70 -6.32
N VAL A 98 -32.73 1.98 -5.10
CA VAL A 98 -33.20 3.29 -4.69
C VAL A 98 -32.33 3.84 -3.57
N LEU A 99 -31.85 5.07 -3.71
CA LEU A 99 -31.08 5.78 -2.70
C LEU A 99 -31.89 6.93 -2.09
N THR A 100 -31.94 6.98 -0.76
CA THR A 100 -32.58 8.09 -0.03
C THR A 100 -31.60 8.66 0.99
N LEU A 101 -31.21 9.92 0.79
CA LEU A 101 -30.28 10.65 1.67
C LEU A 101 -30.98 11.85 2.31
N PRO A 102 -30.59 12.25 3.55
CA PRO A 102 -31.06 13.47 4.17
C PRO A 102 -30.56 14.72 3.41
N GLU A 103 -31.28 15.82 3.46
CA GLU A 103 -30.86 17.08 2.81
C GLU A 103 -29.62 17.69 3.49
N GLN A 104 -29.53 17.59 4.81
CA GLN A 104 -28.43 18.14 5.60
C GLN A 104 -27.15 17.32 5.43
N GLU A 105 -25.99 17.98 5.51
CA GLU A 105 -24.69 17.30 5.63
C GLU A 105 -24.65 16.51 6.93
N LEU A 106 -24.04 15.33 6.89
CA LEU A 106 -23.90 14.45 8.04
C LEU A 106 -22.45 14.05 8.22
N VAL A 107 -21.72 14.83 9.01
CA VAL A 107 -20.32 14.58 9.31
C VAL A 107 -20.19 13.88 10.65
N SER A 108 -19.41 12.79 10.70
CA SER A 108 -19.14 12.05 11.93
C SER A 108 -17.72 11.49 11.94
N MET A 109 -17.19 11.20 13.14
CA MET A 109 -15.91 10.51 13.31
C MET A 109 -16.11 9.01 13.12
N VAL A 110 -15.66 8.47 11.97
CA VAL A 110 -15.80 7.06 11.61
C VAL A 110 -14.55 6.54 10.93
N ASP A 111 -14.35 5.23 10.93
CA ASP A 111 -13.41 4.57 10.05
C ASP A 111 -14.08 4.34 8.68
N ARG A 112 -13.73 5.18 7.68
CA ARG A 112 -14.31 5.15 6.33
C ARG A 112 -14.23 3.76 5.70
N GLU A 113 -13.08 3.10 5.82
CA GLU A 113 -12.85 1.77 5.23
C GLU A 113 -13.74 0.71 5.89
N LYS A 114 -13.83 0.72 7.21
CA LYS A 114 -14.63 -0.25 7.96
C LYS A 114 -16.13 -0.02 7.78
N LEU A 115 -16.58 1.24 7.77
CA LEU A 115 -17.97 1.57 7.45
C LEU A 115 -18.35 1.13 6.04
N SER A 116 -17.49 1.40 5.05
CA SER A 116 -17.70 0.91 3.67
C SER A 116 -17.78 -0.62 3.63
N LYS A 117 -16.94 -1.36 4.38
CA LYS A 117 -16.99 -2.83 4.47
C LYS A 117 -18.31 -3.34 5.05
N ILE A 118 -18.86 -2.67 6.07
CA ILE A 118 -20.20 -3.02 6.59
C ILE A 118 -21.23 -2.89 5.47
N LEU A 119 -21.29 -1.74 4.82
CA LEU A 119 -22.30 -1.45 3.79
C LEU A 119 -22.17 -2.38 2.58
N VAL A 120 -20.95 -2.66 2.12
CA VAL A 120 -20.69 -3.61 1.02
C VAL A 120 -21.19 -5.03 1.38
N ASN A 121 -21.00 -5.48 2.62
CA ASN A 121 -21.54 -6.77 3.06
C ASN A 121 -23.07 -6.80 3.06
N LEU A 122 -23.71 -5.73 3.53
CA LEU A 122 -25.19 -5.64 3.55
C LEU A 122 -25.76 -5.54 2.14
N MET A 123 -25.19 -4.67 1.30
CA MET A 123 -25.60 -4.52 -0.11
C MET A 123 -25.38 -5.82 -0.93
N GLY A 124 -24.24 -6.51 -0.70
CA GLY A 124 -23.97 -7.81 -1.32
C GLY A 124 -25.02 -8.85 -0.97
N ASN A 125 -25.49 -8.90 0.28
CA ASN A 125 -26.61 -9.75 0.70
C ASN A 125 -27.92 -9.30 0.06
N ALA A 126 -28.23 -8.00 0.05
CA ALA A 126 -29.44 -7.50 -0.60
C ALA A 126 -29.49 -7.88 -2.09
N ILE A 127 -28.42 -7.66 -2.86
CA ILE A 127 -28.31 -8.07 -4.27
C ILE A 127 -28.48 -9.60 -4.45
N LYS A 128 -28.04 -10.39 -3.46
CA LYS A 128 -28.16 -11.85 -3.52
C LYS A 128 -29.60 -12.33 -3.34
N TYR A 129 -30.38 -11.70 -2.45
CA TYR A 129 -31.68 -12.20 -2.01
C TYR A 129 -32.87 -11.39 -2.51
N ALA A 130 -32.69 -10.12 -2.93
CA ALA A 130 -33.74 -9.31 -3.51
C ALA A 130 -34.38 -9.96 -4.74
N ARG A 131 -35.65 -9.66 -4.96
CA ARG A 131 -36.41 -10.08 -6.14
C ARG A 131 -36.42 -8.99 -7.19
N THR A 132 -36.83 -7.77 -6.82
CA THR A 132 -37.04 -6.66 -7.76
C THR A 132 -36.54 -5.32 -7.24
N ARG A 133 -36.37 -5.14 -5.89
CA ARG A 133 -36.09 -3.83 -5.32
C ARG A 133 -35.18 -3.91 -4.09
N ILE A 134 -34.24 -2.92 -4.02
CA ILE A 134 -33.39 -2.66 -2.87
C ILE A 134 -33.48 -1.16 -2.57
N ASP A 135 -33.75 -0.81 -1.30
CA ASP A 135 -33.73 0.57 -0.80
C ASP A 135 -32.55 0.75 0.13
N LEU A 136 -31.65 1.69 -0.21
CA LEU A 136 -30.57 2.17 0.64
C LEU A 136 -30.94 3.55 1.19
N LYS A 137 -31.14 3.67 2.51
CA LYS A 137 -31.65 4.89 3.12
C LYS A 137 -30.78 5.31 4.30
N LEU A 138 -30.38 6.58 4.36
CA LEU A 138 -29.70 7.21 5.49
C LEU A 138 -30.66 8.16 6.20
N VAL A 139 -30.75 8.03 7.53
CA VAL A 139 -31.65 8.84 8.38
C VAL A 139 -30.88 9.34 9.59
N THR A 140 -31.02 10.60 9.92
CA THR A 140 -30.56 11.18 11.18
C THR A 140 -31.55 10.90 12.30
N THR A 141 -31.04 10.60 13.49
CA THR A 141 -31.82 10.36 14.72
C THR A 141 -31.29 11.25 15.84
N ASP A 142 -32.03 11.37 16.95
CA ASP A 142 -31.59 12.15 18.12
C ASP A 142 -30.29 11.59 18.74
N ALA A 143 -30.01 10.29 18.56
CA ALA A 143 -28.85 9.59 19.13
C ALA A 143 -27.67 9.41 18.15
N GLY A 144 -27.88 9.79 16.86
CA GLY A 144 -26.87 9.57 15.83
C GLY A 144 -27.49 9.47 14.44
N TYR A 145 -27.18 8.39 13.74
CA TYR A 145 -27.74 8.13 12.41
C TYR A 145 -27.95 6.63 12.18
N GLU A 146 -28.88 6.33 11.29
CA GLU A 146 -29.21 4.97 10.90
C GLU A 146 -29.13 4.81 9.37
N ILE A 147 -28.52 3.70 8.95
CA ILE A 147 -28.44 3.30 7.55
C ILE A 147 -29.27 2.03 7.37
N TYR A 148 -30.27 2.10 6.53
CA TYR A 148 -31.18 1.01 6.19
C TYR A 148 -30.76 0.43 4.85
N VAL A 149 -30.59 -0.90 4.81
CA VAL A 149 -30.46 -1.68 3.58
C VAL A 149 -31.62 -2.67 3.56
N SER A 150 -32.64 -2.34 2.76
CA SER A 150 -33.88 -3.10 2.71
C SER A 150 -34.05 -3.79 1.37
N ASP A 151 -34.39 -5.07 1.36
CA ASP A 151 -34.69 -5.87 0.17
C ASP A 151 -36.12 -6.39 0.19
N ASP A 152 -36.65 -6.71 -0.99
CA ASP A 152 -37.96 -7.36 -1.19
C ASP A 152 -37.85 -8.89 -1.36
N GLY A 153 -36.83 -9.50 -0.78
CA GLY A 153 -36.51 -10.92 -0.90
C GLY A 153 -37.45 -11.82 -0.10
N ARG A 154 -36.94 -13.00 0.23
CA ARG A 154 -37.73 -13.99 0.98
C ARG A 154 -37.88 -13.66 2.48
N GLY A 155 -37.09 -12.73 3.01
CA GLY A 155 -37.01 -12.46 4.44
C GLY A 155 -36.21 -13.52 5.21
N VAL A 156 -36.10 -13.33 6.53
CA VAL A 156 -35.43 -14.24 7.46
C VAL A 156 -36.43 -14.71 8.52
N PRO A 157 -36.66 -16.03 8.68
CA PRO A 157 -37.56 -16.56 9.71
C PRO A 157 -37.12 -16.14 11.11
N ASP A 158 -38.07 -15.84 12.00
CA ASP A 158 -37.81 -15.35 13.38
C ASP A 158 -36.83 -16.24 14.16
N ALA A 159 -36.97 -17.57 14.03
CA ALA A 159 -36.07 -18.53 14.69
C ALA A 159 -34.60 -18.44 14.23
N GLN A 160 -34.34 -17.75 13.11
CA GLN A 160 -33.01 -17.64 12.50
C GLN A 160 -32.43 -16.22 12.58
N LYS A 161 -33.24 -15.19 12.90
CA LYS A 161 -32.80 -13.78 12.93
C LYS A 161 -31.60 -13.54 13.86
N GLY A 162 -31.52 -14.24 15.00
CA GLY A 162 -30.38 -14.18 15.90
C GLY A 162 -29.15 -14.91 15.36
N LYS A 163 -29.38 -16.04 14.67
CA LYS A 163 -28.30 -16.92 14.22
C LYS A 163 -27.58 -16.43 12.97
N ILE A 164 -28.20 -15.61 12.13
CA ILE A 164 -27.57 -15.09 10.91
C ILE A 164 -26.34 -14.20 11.20
N PHE A 165 -26.20 -13.72 12.43
CA PHE A 165 -25.03 -12.97 12.90
C PHE A 165 -23.96 -13.85 13.56
N GLU A 166 -24.18 -15.16 13.66
CA GLU A 166 -23.17 -16.10 14.12
C GLU A 166 -22.19 -16.43 12.97
N ALA A 167 -20.91 -16.51 13.30
CA ALA A 167 -19.89 -16.82 12.30
C ALA A 167 -20.11 -18.23 11.71
N PHE A 168 -19.91 -18.34 10.40
CA PHE A 168 -20.10 -19.58 9.62
C PHE A 168 -21.53 -20.09 9.53
N TYR A 169 -22.52 -19.36 10.05
CA TYR A 169 -23.91 -19.74 9.92
C TYR A 169 -24.44 -19.46 8.52
N GLN A 170 -25.14 -20.44 7.96
CA GLN A 170 -25.86 -20.34 6.68
C GLN A 170 -27.26 -20.97 6.85
N MET A 171 -28.26 -20.37 6.21
CA MET A 171 -29.62 -20.90 6.29
C MET A 171 -29.73 -22.24 5.57
N PRO A 172 -30.36 -23.30 6.20
CA PRO A 172 -30.37 -24.66 5.67
C PRO A 172 -31.06 -24.83 4.31
N ASP A 173 -31.91 -23.87 3.92
CA ASP A 173 -32.80 -23.96 2.72
C ASP A 173 -32.25 -23.19 1.51
N ASP A 174 -30.96 -22.92 1.42
CA ASP A 174 -30.38 -22.30 0.24
C ASP A 174 -30.32 -23.24 -0.96
N LYS A 175 -31.54 -23.58 -1.49
CA LYS A 175 -31.73 -24.31 -2.78
C LYS A 175 -31.20 -23.51 -3.99
N VAL A 176 -30.70 -22.27 -3.80
CA VAL A 176 -29.98 -21.55 -4.82
C VAL A 176 -28.54 -22.07 -4.83
N ALA A 177 -28.32 -23.17 -5.51
CA ALA A 177 -27.07 -23.91 -5.64
C ALA A 177 -25.89 -23.11 -6.23
N THR A 178 -25.99 -21.78 -6.35
CA THR A 178 -24.97 -20.87 -6.88
C THR A 178 -24.58 -19.77 -5.92
N ALA A 179 -25.19 -19.69 -4.73
CA ALA A 179 -24.95 -18.59 -3.80
C ALA A 179 -23.96 -19.00 -2.71
N THR A 180 -22.71 -19.18 -3.08
CA THR A 180 -21.56 -19.34 -2.17
C THR A 180 -21.40 -18.12 -1.29
N GLY A 181 -21.62 -18.26 0.03
CA GLY A 181 -21.27 -17.27 1.04
C GLY A 181 -20.41 -17.96 2.09
N THR A 182 -19.51 -17.24 2.75
CA THR A 182 -18.64 -17.78 3.80
C THR A 182 -19.34 -17.91 5.15
N GLY A 183 -20.49 -17.25 5.33
CA GLY A 183 -21.17 -17.13 6.63
C GLY A 183 -20.45 -16.20 7.61
N ILE A 184 -19.41 -15.49 7.20
CA ILE A 184 -18.60 -14.59 8.05
C ILE A 184 -19.09 -13.13 7.90
N GLY A 185 -19.61 -12.74 6.74
CA GLY A 185 -19.87 -11.34 6.40
C GLY A 185 -20.76 -10.59 7.38
N LEU A 186 -21.91 -11.17 7.78
CA LEU A 186 -22.84 -10.53 8.74
C LEU A 186 -22.28 -10.49 10.18
N ALA A 187 -21.62 -11.55 10.61
CA ALA A 187 -20.92 -11.58 11.89
C ALA A 187 -19.86 -10.47 11.97
N PHE A 188 -19.07 -10.32 10.91
CA PHE A 188 -18.04 -9.30 10.81
C PHE A 188 -18.64 -7.89 10.73
N ALA A 189 -19.70 -7.68 9.93
CA ALA A 189 -20.40 -6.38 9.86
C ALA A 189 -20.97 -5.96 11.22
N LYS A 190 -21.56 -6.89 11.98
CA LYS A 190 -22.06 -6.63 13.33
C LYS A 190 -20.95 -6.18 14.28
N SER A 191 -19.82 -6.85 14.27
CA SER A 191 -18.70 -6.53 15.16
C SER A 191 -18.01 -5.22 14.79
N LEU A 192 -17.93 -4.88 13.50
CA LEU A 192 -17.48 -3.55 13.06
C LEU A 192 -18.44 -2.45 13.52
N ALA A 193 -19.75 -2.70 13.51
CA ALA A 193 -20.74 -1.78 14.04
C ALA A 193 -20.57 -1.60 15.57
N GLU A 194 -20.37 -2.69 16.30
CA GLU A 194 -20.11 -2.68 17.75
C GLU A 194 -18.79 -1.96 18.09
N ALA A 195 -17.74 -2.14 17.28
CA ALA A 195 -16.48 -1.42 17.44
C ALA A 195 -16.65 0.10 17.27
N HIS A 196 -17.56 0.55 16.37
CA HIS A 196 -17.97 1.95 16.25
C HIS A 196 -18.96 2.42 17.34
N GLN A 197 -19.13 1.62 18.42
CA GLN A 197 -20.10 1.89 19.49
C GLN A 197 -21.56 1.95 19.01
N GLY A 198 -21.85 1.33 17.88
CA GLY A 198 -23.15 1.21 17.27
C GLY A 198 -23.76 -0.18 17.38
N SER A 199 -24.75 -0.45 16.56
CA SER A 199 -25.41 -1.76 16.50
C SER A 199 -25.87 -2.08 15.08
N LEU A 200 -25.94 -3.38 14.77
CA LEU A 200 -26.53 -3.89 13.54
C LEU A 200 -27.69 -4.81 13.90
N ARG A 201 -28.89 -4.50 13.42
CA ARG A 201 -30.10 -5.26 13.66
C ARG A 201 -30.81 -5.63 12.35
N LEU A 202 -31.68 -6.62 12.42
CA LEU A 202 -32.53 -7.04 11.32
C LEU A 202 -34.01 -6.91 11.69
N GLU A 203 -34.79 -6.31 10.80
CA GLU A 203 -36.23 -6.21 10.86
C GLU A 203 -36.86 -6.80 9.59
N ASP A 204 -38.15 -7.15 9.66
CA ASP A 204 -38.87 -7.58 8.46
C ASP A 204 -39.20 -6.35 7.61
N ASN A 205 -39.10 -6.51 6.29
CA ASN A 205 -39.54 -5.50 5.33
C ASN A 205 -40.94 -5.83 4.81
N GLU A 206 -41.85 -4.87 4.79
CA GLU A 206 -43.20 -5.08 4.30
C GLU A 206 -43.31 -4.80 2.79
N PRO A 207 -44.08 -5.60 2.02
CA PRO A 207 -44.94 -6.73 2.45
C PRO A 207 -44.15 -8.05 2.63
N GLN A 208 -42.91 -8.14 2.18
CA GLN A 208 -42.00 -9.26 2.38
C GLN A 208 -40.56 -8.83 2.09
N GLY A 209 -39.60 -9.30 2.87
CA GLY A 209 -38.18 -9.01 2.68
C GLY A 209 -37.43 -8.87 3.99
N SER A 210 -36.22 -8.31 3.92
CA SER A 210 -35.34 -8.05 5.05
C SER A 210 -34.91 -6.59 5.07
N SER A 211 -34.81 -5.98 6.23
CA SER A 211 -34.25 -4.65 6.43
C SER A 211 -33.12 -4.73 7.46
N PHE A 212 -31.90 -4.62 7.01
CA PHE A 212 -30.72 -4.47 7.88
C PHE A 212 -30.54 -3.02 8.25
N ILE A 213 -30.45 -2.76 9.56
CA ILE A 213 -30.38 -1.43 10.12
C ILE A 213 -29.09 -1.28 10.90
N LEU A 214 -28.20 -0.45 10.37
CA LEU A 214 -26.96 -0.06 11.02
C LEU A 214 -27.18 1.26 11.76
N SER A 215 -27.11 1.23 13.11
CA SER A 215 -27.24 2.42 13.95
C SER A 215 -25.87 2.80 14.51
N LEU A 216 -25.42 4.02 14.25
CA LEU A 216 -24.13 4.55 14.72
C LEU A 216 -24.33 5.88 15.46
N PRO A 217 -23.57 6.14 16.55
CA PRO A 217 -23.63 7.41 17.26
C PRO A 217 -23.04 8.54 16.41
N LEU A 218 -23.58 9.74 16.56
CA LEU A 218 -22.95 10.94 16.02
C LEU A 218 -21.79 11.32 16.96
N SER A 219 -20.58 11.14 16.50
CA SER A 219 -19.38 11.50 17.27
C SER A 219 -18.85 12.84 16.76
N GLU A 220 -18.99 13.90 17.55
CA GLU A 220 -18.41 15.20 17.27
C GLU A 220 -16.94 15.25 17.69
N LYS A 221 -16.12 15.99 16.96
CA LYS A 221 -14.71 16.19 17.24
C LYS A 221 -14.55 16.90 18.58
N LYS A 222 -14.01 16.24 19.62
CA LYS A 222 -13.37 16.98 20.71
C LYS A 222 -12.13 17.66 20.12
N ALA A 223 -12.18 18.99 20.07
CA ALA A 223 -11.05 19.79 19.64
C ALA A 223 -9.95 19.73 20.71
N GLU A 224 -9.05 18.74 20.58
CA GLU A 224 -7.70 18.78 21.18
C GLU A 224 -6.87 17.68 20.52
N GLU A 225 -5.71 18.11 19.96
CA GLU A 225 -4.66 17.29 19.35
C GLU A 225 -4.94 16.69 17.95
N ALA A 226 -4.97 17.59 16.95
CA ALA A 226 -4.65 17.21 15.58
C ALA A 226 -3.23 17.73 15.26
N ALA A 227 -2.24 16.90 15.50
CA ALA A 227 -0.94 17.08 14.85
C ALA A 227 -1.08 16.62 13.39
N ASP A 228 -0.64 17.46 12.50
CA ASP A 228 -0.66 17.36 11.05
C ASP A 228 -0.25 15.97 10.54
N ILE A 229 -1.23 15.17 10.13
CA ILE A 229 -0.99 14.05 9.22
C ILE A 229 -1.42 14.55 7.84
N VAL A 230 -0.44 14.92 7.04
CA VAL A 230 -0.63 15.21 5.62
C VAL A 230 -1.12 13.91 4.96
N GLU A 231 -2.41 13.86 4.63
CA GLU A 231 -2.96 12.85 3.73
C GLU A 231 -2.31 13.02 2.36
N VAL A 232 -1.42 12.09 2.03
CA VAL A 232 -1.00 11.90 0.65
C VAL A 232 -2.14 11.17 -0.07
N HIS A 233 -3.09 11.94 -0.58
CA HIS A 233 -4.05 11.45 -1.55
C HIS A 233 -3.32 10.93 -2.78
N SER A 234 -3.33 9.62 -2.97
CA SER A 234 -3.00 9.01 -4.24
C SER A 234 -4.22 9.07 -5.18
N GLU A 235 -4.68 10.27 -5.51
CA GLU A 235 -5.49 10.49 -6.70
C GLU A 235 -4.55 10.74 -7.87
N ASN A 236 -4.42 9.74 -8.73
CA ASN A 236 -4.18 9.94 -10.15
C ASN A 236 -4.50 8.67 -10.92
N GLU A 237 -5.78 8.40 -11.11
CA GLU A 237 -6.25 7.82 -12.38
C GLU A 237 -6.17 8.92 -13.44
N GLY A 238 -4.98 9.22 -13.87
CA GLY A 238 -4.68 10.12 -14.97
C GLY A 238 -4.24 9.30 -16.17
N SER A 239 -5.12 9.25 -17.18
CA SER A 239 -4.87 9.01 -18.62
C SER A 239 -3.50 8.44 -18.97
N ALA A 240 -3.51 7.27 -19.60
CA ALA A 240 -2.37 6.70 -20.30
C ALA A 240 -1.89 7.67 -21.41
N GLU A 241 -1.10 8.66 -21.06
CA GLU A 241 -0.25 9.34 -21.99
C GLU A 241 1.00 8.51 -22.19
N ASN A 242 1.24 8.11 -23.43
CA ASN A 242 2.49 7.57 -23.92
C ASN A 242 3.63 8.55 -23.61
N ILE A 243 4.30 8.32 -22.47
CA ILE A 243 5.52 9.06 -22.15
C ILE A 243 6.69 8.30 -22.76
N PRO A 244 7.53 8.96 -23.56
CA PRO A 244 8.68 8.33 -24.20
C PRO A 244 9.58 7.70 -23.14
N SER A 245 10.03 6.48 -23.37
CA SER A 245 11.01 5.77 -22.54
C SER A 245 12.37 6.48 -22.66
N GLU A 246 12.62 7.48 -21.82
CA GLU A 246 13.94 8.15 -21.71
C GLU A 246 15.00 7.28 -21.01
N PHE A 247 14.73 6.02 -20.79
CA PHE A 247 15.70 5.05 -20.22
C PHE A 247 16.59 4.44 -21.32
N SER A 248 17.21 5.29 -22.14
CA SER A 248 18.17 4.82 -23.14
C SER A 248 19.54 4.60 -22.50
N GLY A 249 19.91 3.33 -22.24
CA GLY A 249 21.32 2.91 -22.11
C GLY A 249 21.71 2.07 -20.90
N LYS A 250 21.15 2.19 -19.71
CA LYS A 250 21.56 1.40 -18.52
C LYS A 250 20.35 0.88 -17.75
N LYS A 251 20.19 -0.45 -17.69
CA LYS A 251 19.14 -1.06 -16.87
C LYS A 251 19.47 -0.86 -15.37
N PHE A 252 18.53 -0.34 -14.59
CA PHE A 252 18.62 -0.29 -13.14
C PHE A 252 18.65 -1.69 -12.52
N THR A 253 19.36 -1.83 -11.40
CA THR A 253 19.53 -3.09 -10.71
C THR A 253 18.55 -3.18 -9.53
N VAL A 254 17.65 -4.16 -9.57
CA VAL A 254 16.69 -4.48 -8.52
C VAL A 254 17.18 -5.74 -7.77
N LEU A 255 17.30 -5.66 -6.45
CA LEU A 255 17.56 -6.82 -5.61
C LEU A 255 16.21 -7.34 -5.08
N LEU A 256 15.84 -8.53 -5.55
CA LEU A 256 14.63 -9.22 -5.13
C LEU A 256 14.97 -10.26 -4.04
N VAL A 257 14.31 -10.14 -2.88
CA VAL A 257 14.55 -10.98 -1.70
C VAL A 257 13.24 -11.68 -1.35
N GLU A 258 13.22 -13.01 -1.48
CA GLU A 258 12.03 -13.84 -1.29
C GLU A 258 12.51 -15.28 -0.99
N ASP A 259 11.98 -15.92 0.05
CA ASP A 259 12.36 -17.28 0.44
C ASP A 259 11.69 -18.36 -0.42
N ASN A 260 10.51 -18.05 -0.99
CA ASN A 260 9.84 -18.95 -1.93
C ASN A 260 10.51 -18.89 -3.30
N VAL A 261 11.25 -19.93 -3.65
CA VAL A 261 12.05 -20.02 -4.89
C VAL A 261 11.18 -19.86 -6.16
N GLU A 262 9.96 -20.38 -6.16
CA GLU A 262 9.06 -20.28 -7.31
C GLU A 262 8.57 -18.85 -7.50
N LEU A 263 8.13 -18.18 -6.42
CA LEU A 263 7.69 -16.79 -6.44
C LEU A 263 8.83 -15.85 -6.81
N LEU A 264 10.03 -16.09 -6.25
CA LEU A 264 11.26 -15.38 -6.57
C LEU A 264 11.57 -15.43 -8.08
N ASN A 265 11.50 -16.64 -8.67
CA ASN A 265 11.79 -16.83 -10.09
C ASN A 265 10.71 -16.20 -10.99
N LEU A 266 9.41 -16.38 -10.68
CA LEU A 266 8.30 -15.80 -11.45
C LEU A 266 8.34 -14.27 -11.43
N THR A 267 8.60 -13.67 -10.26
CA THR A 267 8.72 -12.22 -10.11
C THR A 267 9.94 -11.70 -10.86
N ARG A 268 11.11 -12.38 -10.76
CA ARG A 268 12.28 -12.05 -11.56
C ARG A 268 11.99 -12.06 -13.05
N ASP A 269 11.42 -13.16 -13.56
CA ASP A 269 11.15 -13.35 -15.00
C ASP A 269 10.14 -12.32 -15.52
N SER A 270 9.33 -11.78 -14.63
CA SER A 270 8.42 -10.70 -14.97
C SER A 270 9.10 -9.33 -15.01
N LEU A 271 10.14 -9.09 -14.21
CA LEU A 271 10.82 -7.79 -14.11
C LEU A 271 12.04 -7.67 -15.02
N VAL A 272 12.61 -8.80 -15.49
CA VAL A 272 13.87 -8.82 -16.29
C VAL A 272 13.77 -8.08 -17.62
N ALA A 273 12.56 -7.88 -18.13
CA ALA A 273 12.31 -7.08 -19.33
C ALA A 273 12.76 -5.62 -19.14
N TRP A 274 12.59 -5.08 -17.93
CA TRP A 274 12.84 -3.66 -17.63
C TRP A 274 14.10 -3.44 -16.80
N PHE A 275 14.43 -4.38 -15.87
CA PHE A 275 15.49 -4.22 -14.88
C PHE A 275 16.53 -5.34 -14.97
N ARG A 276 17.74 -5.07 -14.44
CA ARG A 276 18.69 -6.13 -14.03
C ARG A 276 18.24 -6.63 -12.68
N VAL A 277 17.85 -7.89 -12.54
CA VAL A 277 17.33 -8.45 -11.30
C VAL A 277 18.35 -9.39 -10.67
N LEU A 278 18.77 -9.07 -9.43
CA LEU A 278 19.54 -9.92 -8.54
C LEU A 278 18.57 -10.63 -7.58
N LYS A 279 18.90 -11.81 -7.12
CA LYS A 279 18.05 -12.66 -6.25
C LYS A 279 18.74 -12.99 -4.97
N ALA A 280 18.02 -12.93 -3.86
CA ALA A 280 18.46 -13.43 -2.55
C ALA A 280 17.32 -14.24 -1.90
N PRO A 281 17.62 -15.38 -1.24
CA PRO A 281 16.59 -16.20 -0.57
C PRO A 281 16.21 -15.68 0.82
N ASN A 282 16.96 -14.76 1.40
CA ASN A 282 16.71 -14.17 2.72
C ASN A 282 17.49 -12.86 2.89
N GLY A 283 17.25 -12.15 4.00
CA GLY A 283 17.89 -10.86 4.26
C GLY A 283 19.42 -10.95 4.42
N ARG A 284 19.96 -12.07 4.92
CA ARG A 284 21.41 -12.25 5.08
C ARG A 284 22.11 -12.33 3.72
N ALA A 285 21.62 -13.17 2.82
CA ALA A 285 22.12 -13.26 1.45
C ALA A 285 21.97 -11.93 0.68
N ALA A 286 20.92 -11.16 0.99
CA ALA A 286 20.76 -9.83 0.41
C ALA A 286 21.87 -8.87 0.83
N LEU A 287 22.29 -8.87 2.10
CA LEU A 287 23.41 -8.04 2.58
C LEU A 287 24.74 -8.44 1.92
N GLU A 288 25.02 -9.72 1.75
CA GLU A 288 26.21 -10.21 1.05
C GLU A 288 26.28 -9.73 -0.41
N ILE A 289 25.11 -9.66 -1.07
CA ILE A 289 25.01 -9.11 -2.43
C ILE A 289 25.27 -7.60 -2.44
N LEU A 290 24.75 -6.85 -1.46
CA LEU A 290 24.97 -5.42 -1.34
C LEU A 290 26.44 -5.03 -1.15
N GLU A 291 27.25 -5.90 -0.53
CA GLU A 291 28.69 -5.69 -0.41
C GLU A 291 29.41 -5.76 -1.76
N GLN A 292 28.92 -6.61 -2.67
CA GLN A 292 29.61 -6.93 -3.93
C GLN A 292 29.03 -6.16 -5.12
N GLU A 293 27.71 -5.93 -5.14
CA GLU A 293 26.97 -5.39 -6.28
C GLU A 293 26.36 -4.02 -5.98
N SER A 294 26.19 -3.22 -7.02
CA SER A 294 25.48 -1.94 -6.93
C SER A 294 23.99 -2.17 -7.17
N VAL A 295 23.17 -1.88 -6.16
CA VAL A 295 21.72 -2.05 -6.17
C VAL A 295 21.04 -0.68 -6.16
N ASP A 296 20.02 -0.50 -7.01
CA ASP A 296 19.27 0.74 -7.11
C ASP A 296 17.97 0.71 -6.29
N VAL A 297 17.34 -0.47 -6.13
CA VAL A 297 16.11 -0.68 -5.34
C VAL A 297 16.14 -2.10 -4.75
N ILE A 298 15.69 -2.23 -3.50
CA ILE A 298 15.45 -3.53 -2.86
C ILE A 298 13.95 -3.78 -2.84
N VAL A 299 13.53 -4.99 -3.24
CA VAL A 299 12.16 -5.50 -3.08
C VAL A 299 12.25 -6.74 -2.22
N SER A 300 11.72 -6.71 -1.01
CA SER A 300 11.87 -7.80 -0.04
C SER A 300 10.53 -8.27 0.50
N ASP A 301 10.36 -9.58 0.61
CA ASP A 301 9.32 -10.12 1.49
C ASP A 301 9.61 -9.72 2.95
N VAL A 302 8.55 -9.56 3.72
CA VAL A 302 8.63 -9.30 5.16
C VAL A 302 8.95 -10.59 5.93
N MET A 303 8.30 -11.70 5.58
CA MET A 303 8.39 -12.96 6.33
C MET A 303 9.37 -13.92 5.66
N MET A 304 10.58 -13.96 6.16
CA MET A 304 11.64 -14.85 5.65
C MET A 304 12.44 -15.46 6.80
N PRO A 305 13.04 -16.67 6.60
CA PRO A 305 13.92 -17.28 7.60
C PRO A 305 15.23 -16.52 7.75
N GLU A 306 15.96 -16.76 8.84
CA GLU A 306 17.26 -16.20 9.23
C GLU A 306 17.23 -14.68 9.50
N MET A 307 16.89 -13.87 8.52
CA MET A 307 16.74 -12.42 8.61
C MET A 307 15.50 -12.02 7.81
N ASN A 308 14.50 -11.50 8.50
CA ASN A 308 13.26 -11.03 7.89
C ASN A 308 13.42 -9.69 7.16
N GLY A 309 12.40 -9.29 6.36
CA GLY A 309 12.49 -8.08 5.56
C GLY A 309 12.51 -6.78 6.37
N LEU A 310 11.91 -6.75 7.56
CA LEU A 310 11.97 -5.59 8.47
C LEU A 310 13.37 -5.40 9.05
N GLU A 311 14.00 -6.50 9.47
CA GLU A 311 15.38 -6.51 9.95
C GLU A 311 16.36 -6.09 8.86
N LEU A 312 16.16 -6.59 7.63
CA LEU A 312 16.94 -6.18 6.45
C LEU A 312 16.77 -4.69 6.19
N CYS A 313 15.53 -4.19 6.16
CA CYS A 313 15.23 -2.78 5.95
C CYS A 313 15.90 -1.90 7.00
N SER A 314 15.73 -2.24 8.28
CA SER A 314 16.34 -1.51 9.39
C SER A 314 17.86 -1.45 9.26
N LYS A 315 18.52 -2.56 8.90
CA LYS A 315 19.98 -2.59 8.65
C LYS A 315 20.37 -1.70 7.46
N VAL A 316 19.71 -1.86 6.31
CA VAL A 316 19.98 -1.04 5.11
C VAL A 316 19.83 0.44 5.42
N LYS A 317 18.77 0.84 6.13
CA LYS A 317 18.52 2.26 6.46
C LYS A 317 19.43 2.76 7.59
N SER A 318 19.92 1.87 8.46
CA SER A 318 20.85 2.26 9.54
C SER A 318 22.29 2.32 9.11
N GLU A 319 22.69 1.63 8.06
CA GLU A 319 24.08 1.64 7.58
C GLU A 319 24.32 2.77 6.56
N ILE A 320 25.37 3.56 6.82
CA ILE A 320 25.70 4.72 5.99
C ILE A 320 25.94 4.35 4.52
N ASP A 321 26.44 3.16 4.28
CA ASP A 321 26.80 2.65 2.95
C ASP A 321 25.56 2.36 2.08
N TYR A 322 24.41 2.03 2.69
CA TYR A 322 23.21 1.55 2.00
C TYR A 322 21.96 2.39 2.23
N SER A 323 21.99 3.35 3.19
CA SER A 323 20.81 4.15 3.59
C SER A 323 20.08 4.83 2.42
N HIS A 324 20.81 5.12 1.35
CA HIS A 324 20.28 5.77 0.15
C HIS A 324 19.48 4.82 -0.78
N ILE A 325 19.49 3.50 -0.51
CA ILE A 325 18.80 2.51 -1.34
C ILE A 325 17.34 2.44 -0.90
N PRO A 326 16.37 2.71 -1.79
CA PRO A 326 14.97 2.56 -1.47
C PRO A 326 14.59 1.10 -1.29
N VAL A 327 13.70 0.84 -0.31
CA VAL A 327 13.23 -0.50 0.07
C VAL A 327 11.72 -0.57 -0.10
N ILE A 328 11.28 -1.52 -0.92
CA ILE A 328 9.87 -1.93 -1.05
C ILE A 328 9.69 -3.20 -0.24
N LEU A 329 8.76 -3.21 0.70
CA LEU A 329 8.39 -4.40 1.47
C LEU A 329 7.11 -5.02 0.91
N LEU A 330 7.18 -6.32 0.61
CA LEU A 330 6.04 -7.13 0.21
C LEU A 330 5.46 -7.76 1.48
N THR A 331 4.22 -7.48 1.82
CA THR A 331 3.64 -7.90 3.09
C THR A 331 2.33 -8.66 2.91
N ALA A 332 2.10 -9.67 3.74
CA ALA A 332 0.79 -10.30 3.90
C ALA A 332 -0.07 -9.62 4.98
N LYS A 333 0.50 -8.65 5.73
CA LYS A 333 -0.18 -8.00 6.86
C LYS A 333 -0.83 -6.68 6.43
N THR A 334 -2.12 -6.53 6.76
CA THR A 334 -2.94 -5.33 6.53
C THR A 334 -3.07 -4.43 7.76
N THR A 335 -2.39 -4.73 8.88
CA THR A 335 -2.57 -3.99 10.14
C THR A 335 -1.82 -2.67 10.14
N LEU A 336 -2.47 -1.63 10.73
CA LEU A 336 -1.81 -0.36 11.06
C LEU A 336 -0.52 -0.58 11.88
N GLU A 337 -0.52 -1.53 12.82
CA GLU A 337 0.67 -1.90 13.60
C GLU A 337 1.83 -2.35 12.72
N SER A 338 1.55 -3.16 11.69
CA SER A 338 2.59 -3.58 10.73
C SER A 338 3.06 -2.43 9.82
N LYS A 339 2.18 -1.48 9.52
CA LYS A 339 2.55 -0.24 8.81
C LYS A 339 3.35 0.68 9.71
N VAL A 340 3.01 0.77 11.01
CA VAL A 340 3.75 1.57 12.00
C VAL A 340 5.13 0.94 12.30
N GLU A 341 5.20 -0.37 12.59
CA GLU A 341 6.48 -1.10 12.72
C GLU A 341 7.35 -0.94 11.47
N GLY A 342 6.71 -0.93 10.31
CA GLY A 342 7.38 -0.76 9.04
C GLY A 342 7.80 0.69 8.75
N LEU A 343 7.02 1.70 9.14
CA LEU A 343 7.42 3.11 9.08
C LEU A 343 8.61 3.38 10.04
N GLU A 344 8.63 2.71 11.20
CA GLU A 344 9.75 2.77 12.15
C GLU A 344 11.04 2.14 11.57
N CYS A 345 10.96 1.12 10.71
CA CYS A 345 12.14 0.56 10.05
C CYS A 345 12.62 1.38 8.83
N GLY A 346 11.87 2.41 8.41
CA GLY A 346 12.24 3.34 7.34
C GLY A 346 12.02 2.82 5.92
N ALA A 347 11.12 1.85 5.70
CA ALA A 347 10.77 1.40 4.35
C ALA A 347 10.06 2.50 3.54
N ASP A 348 10.39 2.59 2.25
CA ASP A 348 9.89 3.65 1.37
C ASP A 348 8.48 3.32 0.83
N VAL A 349 8.19 2.04 0.60
CA VAL A 349 6.89 1.56 0.06
C VAL A 349 6.53 0.21 0.65
N TYR A 350 5.22 0.01 0.90
CA TYR A 350 4.62 -1.27 1.27
C TYR A 350 3.68 -1.72 0.16
N ILE A 351 3.80 -2.98 -0.26
CA ILE A 351 2.91 -3.62 -1.22
C ILE A 351 2.33 -4.88 -0.59
N GLU A 352 1.01 -4.98 -0.58
CA GLU A 352 0.31 -6.14 -0.04
C GLU A 352 0.36 -7.32 -1.02
N LYS A 353 0.68 -8.51 -0.52
CA LYS A 353 0.52 -9.77 -1.27
C LYS A 353 -0.95 -10.23 -1.22
N PRO A 354 -1.50 -10.72 -2.35
CA PRO A 354 -0.90 -10.86 -3.66
C PRO A 354 -0.89 -9.53 -4.43
N PHE A 355 0.24 -9.20 -5.04
CA PHE A 355 0.45 -7.98 -5.80
C PHE A 355 0.38 -8.22 -7.31
N SER A 356 0.09 -7.16 -8.06
CA SER A 356 0.22 -7.13 -9.50
C SER A 356 1.64 -6.75 -9.92
N ILE A 357 2.17 -7.40 -10.96
CA ILE A 357 3.48 -7.02 -11.53
C ILE A 357 3.47 -5.58 -12.05
N LYS A 358 2.34 -5.13 -12.62
CA LYS A 358 2.18 -3.74 -13.07
C LYS A 358 2.29 -2.74 -11.92
N GLN A 359 1.68 -3.07 -10.77
CA GLN A 359 1.78 -2.25 -9.56
C GLN A 359 3.22 -2.21 -9.04
N LEU A 360 3.88 -3.36 -8.91
CA LEU A 360 5.27 -3.44 -8.45
C LEU A 360 6.22 -2.67 -9.40
N HIS A 361 6.10 -2.88 -10.72
CA HIS A 361 6.87 -2.16 -11.71
C HIS A 361 6.72 -0.64 -11.58
N LYS A 362 5.48 -0.15 -11.46
CA LYS A 362 5.18 1.28 -11.35
C LYS A 362 5.76 1.89 -10.05
N GLN A 363 5.72 1.17 -8.93
CA GLN A 363 6.33 1.63 -7.68
C GLN A 363 7.86 1.70 -7.77
N ILE A 364 8.50 0.70 -8.38
CA ILE A 364 9.94 0.74 -8.65
C ILE A 364 10.29 1.95 -9.52
N GLU A 365 9.56 2.16 -10.63
CA GLU A 365 9.76 3.34 -11.48
C GLU A 365 9.62 4.66 -10.72
N ASN A 366 8.59 4.81 -9.90
CA ASN A 366 8.33 6.02 -9.12
C ASN A 366 9.51 6.33 -8.18
N LEU A 367 10.00 5.34 -7.44
CA LEU A 367 11.14 5.50 -6.56
C LEU A 367 12.41 5.89 -7.32
N LEU A 368 12.66 5.27 -8.47
CA LEU A 368 13.80 5.60 -9.32
C LEU A 368 13.70 7.00 -9.92
N ARG A 369 12.51 7.45 -10.32
CA ARG A 369 12.26 8.81 -10.85
C ARG A 369 12.45 9.87 -9.75
N LEU A 370 11.92 9.66 -8.56
CA LEU A 370 12.14 10.54 -7.41
C LEU A 370 13.63 10.73 -7.14
N ARG A 371 14.40 9.64 -7.19
CA ARG A 371 15.86 9.69 -7.02
C ARG A 371 16.55 10.48 -8.14
N GLN A 372 16.13 10.33 -9.39
CA GLN A 372 16.70 11.10 -10.51
C GLN A 372 16.36 12.59 -10.44
N SER A 373 15.14 12.94 -10.04
CA SER A 373 14.74 14.33 -9.83
C SER A 373 15.58 14.97 -8.73
N PHE A 374 15.91 14.19 -7.70
CA PHE A 374 16.80 14.59 -6.63
C PHE A 374 18.25 14.84 -7.14
N HIS A 375 18.78 13.98 -8.02
CA HIS A 375 20.07 14.21 -8.65
C HIS A 375 20.13 15.56 -9.38
N LYS A 376 19.08 15.91 -10.14
CA LYS A 376 18.99 17.19 -10.83
C LYS A 376 18.98 18.38 -9.85
N LEU A 377 18.28 18.21 -8.73
CA LEU A 377 18.20 19.23 -7.69
C LEU A 377 19.56 19.42 -6.99
N MET A 378 20.25 18.34 -6.62
CA MET A 378 21.59 18.40 -5.97
C MET A 378 22.63 19.07 -6.87
N VAL A 379 22.57 18.85 -8.17
CA VAL A 379 23.42 19.54 -9.15
C VAL A 379 23.09 21.04 -9.23
N SER A 380 21.81 21.42 -9.10
CA SER A 380 21.38 22.83 -9.11
C SER A 380 21.61 23.53 -7.78
N LEU A 381 21.59 22.81 -6.63
CA LEU A 381 21.80 23.34 -5.28
C LEU A 381 23.27 23.62 -4.94
N SER A 382 24.22 23.19 -5.78
CA SER A 382 25.61 23.65 -5.68
C SER A 382 25.77 25.17 -5.94
N GLY A 383 24.68 25.92 -6.20
CA GLY A 383 24.61 27.38 -6.28
C GLY A 383 23.31 27.87 -5.69
N ASN A 384 23.32 28.30 -4.41
CA ASN A 384 22.26 29.04 -3.72
C ASN A 384 20.79 28.62 -3.98
N ALA A 385 20.22 27.68 -3.23
CA ALA A 385 18.77 27.59 -3.07
C ALA A 385 18.34 26.74 -1.86
N ASN A 386 17.36 27.26 -1.17
CA ASN A 386 16.58 26.76 -0.05
C ASN A 386 16.68 25.25 0.30
N GLN A 387 17.28 24.96 1.43
CA GLN A 387 17.44 23.65 2.06
C GLN A 387 16.12 22.88 2.27
N ALA A 388 15.00 23.58 2.41
CA ALA A 388 13.73 22.96 2.80
C ALA A 388 13.12 21.95 1.83
N SER A 389 13.41 22.03 0.51
CA SER A 389 12.84 21.09 -0.49
C SER A 389 13.68 19.82 -0.68
N ALA A 390 14.93 19.83 -0.27
CA ALA A 390 15.85 18.69 -0.37
C ALA A 390 15.68 17.72 0.82
N GLU A 391 15.30 18.21 1.99
CA GLU A 391 15.13 17.42 3.22
C GLU A 391 13.96 16.45 3.16
N LEU A 392 12.93 16.71 2.32
CA LEU A 392 11.74 15.87 2.17
C LEU A 392 11.97 14.54 1.42
N ALA A 393 13.09 14.38 0.71
CA ALA A 393 13.36 13.20 -0.13
C ALA A 393 14.59 12.40 0.30
N MET A 394 15.31 12.81 1.33
CA MET A 394 16.50 12.13 1.85
C MET A 394 16.25 11.52 3.22
N THR A 395 16.91 10.40 3.50
CA THR A 395 17.01 9.92 4.88
C THR A 395 17.81 10.93 5.71
N GLN A 396 17.49 11.06 7.00
CA GLN A 396 18.25 11.93 7.90
C GLN A 396 19.77 11.68 7.81
N ARG A 397 20.18 10.42 7.69
CA ARG A 397 21.58 10.00 7.55
C ARG A 397 22.24 10.46 6.25
N ASP A 398 21.47 10.48 5.16
CA ASP A 398 22.00 10.97 3.89
C ASP A 398 22.17 12.48 3.92
N CYS A 399 21.29 13.22 4.60
CA CYS A 399 21.46 14.65 4.88
C CYS A 399 22.72 14.90 5.72
N GLU A 400 22.91 14.16 6.82
CA GLU A 400 24.10 14.22 7.66
C GLU A 400 25.38 13.88 6.88
N PHE A 401 25.31 12.87 6.01
CA PHE A 401 26.43 12.49 5.16
C PHE A 401 26.82 13.60 4.17
N VAL A 402 25.86 14.21 3.50
CA VAL A 402 26.11 15.32 2.56
C VAL A 402 26.64 16.55 3.29
N ALA A 403 26.05 16.89 4.45
CA ALA A 403 26.53 18.02 5.27
C ALA A 403 27.98 17.82 5.72
N LYS A 404 28.32 16.62 6.19
CA LYS A 404 29.69 16.28 6.59
C LYS A 404 30.69 16.33 5.43
N ILE A 405 30.29 15.86 4.24
CA ILE A 405 31.13 16.00 3.05
C ILE A 405 31.37 17.46 2.71
N GLN A 406 30.35 18.31 2.76
CA GLN A 406 30.49 19.74 2.49
C GLN A 406 31.40 20.42 3.50
N GLU A 407 31.30 20.08 4.78
CA GLU A 407 32.18 20.58 5.84
C GLU A 407 33.65 20.19 5.58
N VAL A 408 33.90 18.88 5.35
CA VAL A 408 35.28 18.39 5.08
C VAL A 408 35.89 19.03 3.84
N ILE A 409 35.09 19.19 2.78
CA ILE A 409 35.56 19.83 1.54
C ILE A 409 35.81 21.32 1.76
N ALA A 410 34.96 22.01 2.53
CA ALA A 410 35.16 23.45 2.82
C ALA A 410 36.48 23.71 3.54
N ASP A 411 36.87 22.85 4.47
CA ASP A 411 38.11 22.97 5.24
C ASP A 411 39.35 22.64 4.43
N GLN A 412 39.26 21.79 3.41
CA GLN A 412 40.43 21.28 2.64
C GLN A 412 40.40 21.68 1.16
N LEU A 413 39.57 22.63 0.77
CA LEU A 413 39.44 23.10 -0.60
C LEU A 413 40.73 23.62 -1.22
N ALA A 414 41.61 24.22 -0.40
CA ALA A 414 42.89 24.83 -0.79
C ALA A 414 44.05 23.82 -0.89
N ASP A 415 43.87 22.59 -0.39
CA ASP A 415 44.90 21.55 -0.48
C ASP A 415 44.87 20.88 -1.87
N GLU A 416 45.94 21.04 -2.62
CA GLU A 416 46.13 20.42 -3.94
C GLU A 416 46.21 18.91 -3.87
N ASN A 417 46.61 18.32 -2.73
CA ASN A 417 46.77 16.89 -2.51
C ASN A 417 45.50 16.23 -1.99
N PHE A 418 44.44 17.03 -1.71
CA PHE A 418 43.16 16.48 -1.24
C PHE A 418 42.49 15.64 -2.32
N SER A 419 42.39 14.34 -2.07
CA SER A 419 41.89 13.32 -2.99
C SER A 419 40.59 12.69 -2.51
N ILE A 420 39.94 11.97 -3.43
CA ILE A 420 38.73 11.20 -3.10
C ILE A 420 39.05 10.09 -2.07
N ASP A 421 40.27 9.55 -2.09
CA ASP A 421 40.68 8.53 -1.13
C ASP A 421 40.76 9.10 0.29
N THR A 422 41.35 10.29 0.45
CA THR A 422 41.40 11.02 1.72
C THR A 422 39.99 11.36 2.22
N LEU A 423 39.09 11.74 1.31
CA LEU A 423 37.70 12.06 1.66
C LEU A 423 36.95 10.80 2.11
N ALA A 424 37.14 9.66 1.44
CA ALA A 424 36.52 8.40 1.83
C ALA A 424 37.00 7.91 3.22
N GLU A 425 38.32 8.06 3.50
CA GLU A 425 38.90 7.74 4.80
C GLU A 425 38.30 8.61 5.92
N GLN A 426 38.17 9.93 5.70
CA GLN A 426 37.58 10.86 6.68
C GLN A 426 36.10 10.59 6.93
N MET A 427 35.41 10.00 5.95
CA MET A 427 34.04 9.53 6.08
C MET A 427 33.92 8.13 6.68
N ASN A 428 35.03 7.48 7.04
CA ASN A 428 35.10 6.10 7.53
C ASN A 428 34.46 5.09 6.56
N MET A 429 34.63 5.29 5.27
CA MET A 429 34.04 4.43 4.22
C MET A 429 35.13 3.82 3.36
N SER A 430 34.86 2.59 2.83
CA SER A 430 35.69 2.05 1.77
C SER A 430 35.56 2.91 0.50
N ARG A 431 36.62 3.00 -0.29
CA ARG A 431 36.60 3.74 -1.57
C ARG A 431 35.43 3.32 -2.47
N SER A 432 35.17 2.03 -2.55
CA SER A 432 34.09 1.47 -3.38
C SER A 432 32.71 1.90 -2.90
N ASN A 433 32.47 1.85 -1.60
CA ASN A 433 31.18 2.25 -1.00
C ASN A 433 30.97 3.75 -1.10
N PHE A 434 32.02 4.54 -0.81
CA PHE A 434 32.00 5.98 -0.99
C PHE A 434 31.69 6.35 -2.44
N TYR A 435 32.35 5.70 -3.42
CA TYR A 435 32.09 5.92 -4.84
C TYR A 435 30.63 5.62 -5.19
N ARG A 436 30.12 4.46 -4.74
CA ARG A 436 28.73 4.04 -4.99
C ARG A 436 27.74 5.03 -4.39
N LYS A 437 27.94 5.44 -3.13
CA LYS A 437 27.04 6.35 -2.44
C LYS A 437 27.02 7.76 -3.05
N ILE A 438 28.17 8.35 -3.33
CA ILE A 438 28.23 9.67 -4.02
C ILE A 438 27.54 9.61 -5.37
N LYS A 439 27.83 8.58 -6.16
CA LYS A 439 27.20 8.43 -7.47
C LYS A 439 25.69 8.22 -7.35
N ALA A 440 25.25 7.51 -6.33
CA ALA A 440 23.84 7.27 -6.05
C ALA A 440 23.09 8.53 -5.60
N LEU A 441 23.73 9.39 -4.79
CA LEU A 441 23.12 10.63 -4.28
C LEU A 441 23.21 11.80 -5.26
N SER A 442 24.33 11.96 -5.96
CA SER A 442 24.60 13.11 -6.83
C SER A 442 24.42 12.83 -8.34
N GLY A 443 24.33 11.55 -8.74
CA GLY A 443 24.37 11.16 -10.16
C GLY A 443 25.75 11.31 -10.81
N MET A 444 26.74 11.89 -10.12
CA MET A 444 28.07 12.20 -10.62
C MET A 444 29.12 11.21 -10.13
N SER A 445 30.26 11.11 -10.81
CA SER A 445 31.42 10.48 -10.20
C SER A 445 31.94 11.33 -9.01
N PRO A 446 32.56 10.75 -7.96
CA PRO A 446 33.12 11.52 -6.86
C PRO A 446 34.11 12.58 -7.31
N ASN A 447 34.90 12.31 -8.36
CA ASN A 447 35.82 13.29 -8.93
C ASN A 447 35.09 14.48 -9.55
N ASP A 448 34.02 14.23 -10.32
CA ASP A 448 33.22 15.29 -10.92
C ASP A 448 32.48 16.11 -9.86
N TYR A 449 31.98 15.42 -8.82
CA TYR A 449 31.32 16.07 -7.67
C TYR A 449 32.28 17.01 -6.91
N LEU A 450 33.49 16.53 -6.58
CA LEU A 450 34.52 17.37 -5.94
C LEU A 450 34.91 18.55 -6.83
N LYS A 451 35.06 18.32 -8.14
CA LYS A 451 35.36 19.37 -9.12
C LYS A 451 34.25 20.43 -9.19
N ALA A 452 33.00 20.00 -9.19
CA ALA A 452 31.84 20.89 -9.20
C ALA A 452 31.81 21.78 -7.94
N LEU A 453 32.04 21.19 -6.74
CA LEU A 453 32.07 21.91 -5.50
C LEU A 453 33.25 22.94 -5.45
N ARG A 454 34.44 22.56 -5.94
CA ARG A 454 35.58 23.47 -6.04
C ARG A 454 35.27 24.64 -6.98
N MET A 455 34.67 24.40 -8.13
CA MET A 455 34.28 25.43 -9.10
C MET A 455 33.24 26.41 -8.53
N ASN A 456 32.23 25.88 -7.81
CA ASN A 456 31.22 26.72 -7.19
C ASN A 456 31.80 27.60 -6.09
N LYS A 457 32.68 27.05 -5.26
CA LYS A 457 33.36 27.85 -4.22
C LYS A 457 34.28 28.93 -4.80
N ALA A 458 35.00 28.62 -5.88
CA ALA A 458 35.77 29.62 -6.62
C ALA A 458 34.86 30.73 -7.20
N ALA A 459 33.71 30.40 -7.73
CA ALA A 459 32.74 31.38 -8.22
C ALA A 459 32.20 32.28 -7.11
N GLU A 460 31.88 31.73 -5.92
CA GLU A 460 31.48 32.50 -4.73
C GLU A 460 32.58 33.50 -4.29
N LEU A 461 33.84 33.05 -4.23
CA LEU A 461 34.96 33.88 -3.83
C LEU A 461 35.19 35.03 -4.82
N ILE A 462 35.05 34.79 -6.13
CA ILE A 462 35.16 35.81 -7.18
C ILE A 462 34.01 36.83 -7.04
N GLN A 463 32.78 36.39 -6.82
CA GLN A 463 31.61 37.26 -6.64
C GLN A 463 31.73 38.09 -5.34
N GLY A 464 32.32 37.51 -4.28
CA GLY A 464 32.57 38.19 -2.99
C GLY A 464 33.73 39.17 -3.02
N GLY A 465 34.40 39.38 -4.14
CA GLY A 465 35.47 40.36 -4.32
C GLY A 465 36.81 39.98 -3.66
N THR A 466 36.99 38.73 -3.22
CA THR A 466 38.24 38.22 -2.66
C THR A 466 39.23 37.94 -3.79
N ARG A 467 40.39 38.61 -3.81
CA ARG A 467 41.44 38.32 -4.79
C ARG A 467 41.98 36.92 -4.58
N ILE A 468 41.88 36.10 -5.61
CA ILE A 468 42.52 34.77 -5.67
C ILE A 468 44.00 35.04 -5.99
N SER A 469 44.86 34.79 -5.03
CA SER A 469 46.32 34.78 -5.24
C SER A 469 46.73 33.39 -5.72
#